data_293eadcb8756c869bb7ab9144ca8cc99
#
_entry.id   293eadcb8756c869bb7ab9144ca8cc99
#
_cell.length_a   1.000
_cell.length_b   1.000
_cell.length_c   1.000
_cell.angle_alpha   90.00
_cell.angle_beta   90.00
_cell.angle_gamma   90.00
#
_symmetry.space_group_name_H-M   'P 1'
#
loop_
_entity.id
_entity.type
_entity.pdbx_description
1 polymer ?
#
loop_
_entity_poly.entity_id
_entity_poly.type
_entity_poly.pdbx_seq_one_letter_code
_entity_poly.pdbx_strand_id
1 'polypeptide(L)'
;VKDPSALHLDSSDDFTRRFDLALKGGEGWAKHEARQRKADASGAWEQCKALATKPDILSELDRSLDRCGMAGERRAAQLIYLQVTSRLLDRPVSIVVKGPSSGGKSFLIKEVLKHYPPEAYYELTAMSDRALAYSEENLVHRILVIYEAQGIANDTASYLTRTLLSEGQIRYETTMKQPDGTFKAALIEREGPTGLLTTTTRPSLHPENETRSLSLVVSD
;
A
#
# COMPACT_ATOMS: atom_id res chain seq x y z
N VAL A 1 -34.28 -1.50 10.16
CA VAL A 1 -34.60 -0.48 9.14
C VAL A 1 -33.35 -0.23 8.32
N LYS A 2 -33.41 -0.34 6.97
CA LYS A 2 -32.24 -0.23 6.11
C LYS A 2 -31.83 1.22 5.84
N ASP A 3 -32.80 2.14 5.85
CA ASP A 3 -32.55 3.58 5.69
C ASP A 3 -33.70 4.43 6.29
N PRO A 4 -33.44 5.72 6.55
CA PRO A 4 -34.47 6.63 7.10
C PRO A 4 -35.67 6.84 6.16
N SER A 5 -35.48 6.80 4.85
CA SER A 5 -36.54 6.99 3.86
C SER A 5 -37.56 5.85 3.94
N ALA A 6 -37.09 4.61 4.07
CA ALA A 6 -37.99 3.47 4.26
C ALA A 6 -38.77 3.56 5.57
N LEU A 7 -38.20 4.10 6.64
CA LEU A 7 -38.85 4.32 7.90
C LEU A 7 -39.96 5.38 7.81
N HIS A 8 -39.74 6.44 7.03
CA HIS A 8 -40.71 7.52 6.79
C HIS A 8 -41.87 7.04 5.92
N LEU A 9 -41.59 6.26 4.85
CA LEU A 9 -42.63 5.74 3.96
C LEU A 9 -43.55 4.73 4.66
N ASP A 10 -43.03 3.99 5.65
CA ASP A 10 -43.81 3.02 6.41
C ASP A 10 -44.83 3.71 7.37
N SER A 11 -44.45 4.84 8.00
CA SER A 11 -45.32 5.65 8.83
C SER A 11 -44.76 7.05 9.04
N SER A 12 -45.32 8.04 8.34
CA SER A 12 -44.87 9.43 8.45
C SER A 12 -45.18 10.04 9.81
N ASP A 13 -46.35 9.69 10.39
CA ASP A 13 -46.82 10.28 11.65
C ASP A 13 -45.99 9.84 12.86
N ASP A 14 -45.41 8.67 12.81
CA ASP A 14 -44.62 8.10 13.89
C ASP A 14 -43.10 8.11 13.58
N PHE A 15 -42.70 8.70 12.44
CA PHE A 15 -41.34 8.71 11.95
C PHE A 15 -40.33 9.24 12.96
N THR A 16 -40.58 10.43 13.52
CA THR A 16 -39.66 11.08 14.45
C THR A 16 -39.38 10.21 15.66
N ARG A 17 -40.41 9.62 16.28
CA ARG A 17 -40.26 8.74 17.43
C ARG A 17 -39.44 7.46 17.07
N ARG A 18 -39.79 6.85 15.95
CA ARG A 18 -39.12 5.62 15.49
C ARG A 18 -37.67 5.89 15.08
N PHE A 19 -37.41 7.04 14.48
CA PHE A 19 -36.07 7.48 14.12
C PHE A 19 -35.19 7.74 15.35
N ASP A 20 -35.72 8.44 16.35
CA ASP A 20 -35.04 8.68 17.63
C ASP A 20 -34.75 7.38 18.39
N LEU A 21 -35.67 6.43 18.38
CA LEU A 21 -35.43 5.10 18.95
C LEU A 21 -34.34 4.34 18.20
N ALA A 22 -34.33 4.42 16.86
CA ALA A 22 -33.33 3.80 16.05
C ALA A 22 -31.95 4.42 16.28
N LEU A 23 -31.87 5.76 16.43
CA LEU A 23 -30.60 6.45 16.76
C LEU A 23 -30.10 6.08 18.16
N LYS A 24 -30.99 6.02 19.16
CA LYS A 24 -30.61 5.63 20.54
C LYS A 24 -30.16 4.17 20.64
N GLY A 25 -30.75 3.28 19.82
CA GLY A 25 -30.39 1.88 19.76
C GLY A 25 -29.25 1.58 18.76
N GLY A 26 -28.83 2.58 18.00
CA GLY A 26 -27.77 2.46 17.00
C GLY A 26 -26.40 2.28 17.62
N GLU A 27 -25.62 1.38 17.05
CA GLU A 27 -24.19 1.27 17.34
C GLU A 27 -23.44 2.36 16.57
N GLY A 28 -22.52 3.07 17.24
CA GLY A 28 -21.66 4.05 16.55
C GLY A 28 -20.88 3.40 15.41
N TRP A 29 -20.75 4.09 14.27
CA TRP A 29 -20.12 3.58 13.05
C TRP A 29 -18.74 2.93 13.30
N ALA A 30 -17.88 3.60 14.05
CA ALA A 30 -16.55 3.08 14.37
C ALA A 30 -16.59 1.72 15.10
N LYS A 31 -17.58 1.54 16.00
CA LYS A 31 -17.75 0.28 16.73
C LYS A 31 -18.31 -0.81 15.84
N HIS A 32 -19.28 -0.46 14.98
CA HIS A 32 -19.82 -1.38 13.96
C HIS A 32 -18.71 -1.84 13.02
N GLU A 33 -17.91 -0.92 12.49
CA GLU A 33 -16.80 -1.22 11.60
C GLU A 33 -15.74 -2.10 12.28
N ALA A 34 -15.37 -1.79 13.53
CA ALA A 34 -14.42 -2.61 14.28
C ALA A 34 -14.95 -4.04 14.50
N ARG A 35 -16.25 -4.18 14.78
CA ARG A 35 -16.89 -5.49 14.91
C ARG A 35 -16.90 -6.26 13.59
N GLN A 36 -17.21 -5.57 12.49
CA GLN A 36 -17.21 -6.17 11.15
C GLN A 36 -15.80 -6.64 10.78
N ARG A 37 -14.80 -5.78 10.93
CA ARG A 37 -13.39 -6.14 10.68
C ARG A 37 -12.95 -7.35 11.50
N LYS A 38 -13.37 -7.43 12.77
CA LYS A 38 -13.05 -8.60 13.62
C LYS A 38 -13.72 -9.87 13.14
N ALA A 39 -14.97 -9.79 12.70
CA ALA A 39 -15.69 -10.94 12.14
C ALA A 39 -15.06 -11.42 10.82
N ASP A 40 -14.72 -10.47 9.92
CA ASP A 40 -14.06 -10.76 8.66
C ASP A 40 -12.67 -11.38 8.88
N ALA A 41 -11.89 -10.84 9.83
CA ALA A 41 -10.59 -11.38 10.19
C ALA A 41 -10.70 -12.80 10.78
N SER A 42 -11.73 -13.08 11.59
CA SER A 42 -11.97 -14.43 12.12
C SER A 42 -12.32 -15.42 11.01
N GLY A 43 -13.19 -15.03 10.07
CA GLY A 43 -13.53 -15.84 8.90
C GLY A 43 -12.34 -16.10 7.99
N ALA A 44 -11.52 -15.07 7.74
CA ALA A 44 -10.30 -15.19 6.97
C ALA A 44 -9.28 -16.13 7.64
N TRP A 45 -9.15 -16.07 8.97
CA TRP A 45 -8.26 -16.97 9.71
C TRP A 45 -8.64 -18.43 9.52
N GLU A 46 -9.90 -18.79 9.67
CA GLU A 46 -10.34 -20.18 9.47
C GLU A 46 -10.05 -20.69 8.04
N GLN A 47 -10.15 -19.81 7.05
CA GLN A 47 -9.84 -20.15 5.66
C GLN A 47 -8.34 -20.32 5.40
N CYS A 48 -7.49 -19.51 6.03
CA CYS A 48 -6.05 -19.52 5.79
C CYS A 48 -5.24 -20.32 6.82
N LYS A 49 -5.83 -20.75 7.92
CA LYS A 49 -5.17 -21.41 9.05
C LYS A 49 -4.27 -22.56 8.63
N ALA A 50 -4.75 -23.44 7.73
CA ALA A 50 -3.98 -24.58 7.23
C ALA A 50 -2.69 -24.15 6.51
N LEU A 51 -2.71 -23.01 5.83
CA LEU A 51 -1.55 -22.42 5.17
C LEU A 51 -0.68 -21.64 6.18
N ALA A 52 -1.29 -20.81 7.01
CA ALA A 52 -0.60 -19.95 7.96
C ALA A 52 0.16 -20.71 9.06
N THR A 53 -0.24 -21.95 9.35
CA THR A 53 0.45 -22.81 10.33
C THR A 53 1.55 -23.68 9.73
N LYS A 54 1.81 -23.58 8.42
CA LYS A 54 2.90 -24.33 7.79
C LYS A 54 4.25 -23.81 8.26
N PRO A 55 5.20 -24.70 8.57
CA PRO A 55 6.52 -24.30 9.07
C PRO A 55 7.38 -23.64 7.99
N ASP A 56 7.11 -23.90 6.72
CA ASP A 56 7.86 -23.37 5.56
C ASP A 56 6.91 -22.75 4.54
N ILE A 57 6.56 -21.49 4.80
CA ILE A 57 5.68 -20.72 3.92
C ILE A 57 6.36 -20.34 2.60
N LEU A 58 7.69 -20.23 2.57
CA LEU A 58 8.42 -19.89 1.35
C LEU A 58 8.39 -21.03 0.33
N SER A 59 8.45 -22.28 0.79
CA SER A 59 8.23 -23.44 -0.10
C SER A 59 6.81 -23.50 -0.67
N GLU A 60 5.79 -23.03 0.07
CA GLU A 60 4.44 -22.93 -0.47
C GLU A 60 4.32 -21.82 -1.52
N LEU A 61 5.00 -20.69 -1.28
CA LEU A 61 5.13 -19.62 -2.28
C LEU A 61 5.77 -20.16 -3.57
N ASP A 62 6.89 -20.87 -3.47
CA ASP A 62 7.58 -21.44 -4.63
C ASP A 62 6.66 -22.34 -5.44
N ARG A 63 5.93 -23.25 -4.77
CA ARG A 63 4.96 -24.14 -5.44
C ARG A 63 3.82 -23.36 -6.11
N SER A 64 3.40 -22.25 -5.52
CA SER A 64 2.38 -21.39 -6.11
C SER A 64 2.90 -20.69 -7.36
N LEU A 65 4.10 -20.17 -7.30
CA LEU A 65 4.75 -19.46 -8.42
C LEU A 65 5.08 -20.43 -9.58
N ASP A 66 5.53 -21.66 -9.29
CA ASP A 66 5.74 -22.71 -10.29
C ASP A 66 4.42 -23.03 -11.06
N ARG A 67 3.30 -23.09 -10.36
CA ARG A 67 1.98 -23.28 -10.98
C ARG A 67 1.52 -22.11 -11.87
N CYS A 68 2.01 -20.90 -11.57
CA CYS A 68 1.79 -19.71 -12.39
C CYS A 68 2.76 -19.62 -13.60
N GLY A 69 3.63 -20.62 -13.79
CA GLY A 69 4.59 -20.67 -14.89
C GLY A 69 5.83 -19.82 -14.69
N MET A 70 6.11 -19.40 -13.46
CA MET A 70 7.34 -18.67 -13.16
C MET A 70 8.52 -19.65 -13.12
N ALA A 71 9.45 -19.46 -14.03
CA ALA A 71 10.70 -20.24 -14.10
C ALA A 71 11.88 -19.38 -13.63
N GLY A 72 12.76 -19.94 -12.80
CA GLY A 72 13.91 -19.22 -12.25
C GLY A 72 13.50 -18.21 -11.17
N GLU A 73 14.42 -17.33 -10.82
CA GLU A 73 14.25 -16.16 -9.93
C GLU A 73 13.56 -16.41 -8.57
N ARG A 74 13.57 -17.66 -8.06
CA ARG A 74 12.91 -18.04 -6.80
C ARG A 74 13.39 -17.21 -5.63
N ARG A 75 14.70 -16.98 -5.52
CA ARG A 75 15.26 -16.18 -4.42
C ARG A 75 14.79 -14.73 -4.49
N ALA A 76 14.74 -14.16 -5.69
CA ALA A 76 14.24 -12.80 -5.88
C ALA A 76 12.75 -12.72 -5.51
N ALA A 77 11.94 -13.69 -5.91
CA ALA A 77 10.52 -13.79 -5.53
C ALA A 77 10.32 -13.90 -4.02
N GLN A 78 11.07 -14.78 -3.35
CA GLN A 78 11.03 -14.93 -1.89
C GLN A 78 11.42 -13.65 -1.16
N LEU A 79 12.46 -12.94 -1.63
CA LEU A 79 12.90 -11.68 -1.04
C LEU A 79 11.86 -10.57 -1.23
N ILE A 80 11.22 -10.49 -2.40
CA ILE A 80 10.11 -9.55 -2.63
C ILE A 80 8.91 -9.92 -1.74
N TYR A 81 8.59 -11.20 -1.59
CA TYR A 81 7.52 -11.64 -0.69
C TYR A 81 7.80 -11.22 0.75
N LEU A 82 9.01 -11.47 1.26
CA LEU A 82 9.40 -11.05 2.61
C LEU A 82 9.39 -9.52 2.76
N GLN A 83 9.81 -8.80 1.72
CA GLN A 83 9.78 -7.34 1.69
C GLN A 83 8.35 -6.81 1.80
N VAL A 84 7.39 -7.35 1.04
CA VAL A 84 5.99 -6.93 1.14
C VAL A 84 5.40 -7.30 2.51
N THR A 85 5.78 -8.45 3.08
CA THR A 85 5.39 -8.84 4.44
C THR A 85 5.96 -7.86 5.48
N SER A 86 7.18 -7.33 5.28
CA SER A 86 7.82 -6.39 6.20
C SER A 86 7.07 -5.07 6.37
N ARG A 87 6.07 -4.78 5.52
CA ARG A 87 5.19 -3.61 5.64
C ARG A 87 4.55 -3.47 7.04
N LEU A 88 4.39 -4.58 7.75
CA LEU A 88 3.80 -4.63 9.10
C LEU A 88 4.78 -4.21 10.20
N LEU A 89 6.05 -4.03 9.87
CA LEU A 89 7.08 -3.57 10.80
C LEU A 89 7.12 -2.04 10.88
N ASP A 90 7.71 -1.51 11.94
CA ASP A 90 7.94 -0.08 12.11
C ASP A 90 8.89 0.50 11.04
N ARG A 91 9.73 -0.35 10.47
CA ARG A 91 10.67 0.00 9.39
C ARG A 91 10.59 -1.04 8.28
N PRO A 92 9.67 -0.87 7.32
CA PRO A 92 9.56 -1.74 6.17
C PRO A 92 10.84 -1.73 5.31
N VAL A 93 11.17 -2.88 4.74
CA VAL A 93 12.31 -3.01 3.84
C VAL A 93 11.95 -2.43 2.48
N SER A 94 12.91 -1.76 1.84
CA SER A 94 12.79 -1.33 0.45
C SER A 94 13.67 -2.17 -0.46
N ILE A 95 13.19 -2.47 -1.67
CA ILE A 95 13.89 -3.27 -2.68
C ILE A 95 13.90 -2.56 -4.03
N VAL A 96 15.06 -2.64 -4.69
CA VAL A 96 15.22 -2.26 -6.09
C VAL A 96 15.57 -3.51 -6.90
N VAL A 97 14.73 -3.85 -7.86
CA VAL A 97 14.96 -4.96 -8.78
C VAL A 97 15.69 -4.45 -10.02
N LYS A 98 16.93 -4.87 -10.20
CA LYS A 98 17.82 -4.47 -11.29
C LYS A 98 17.88 -5.57 -12.34
N GLY A 99 18.04 -5.20 -13.60
CA GLY A 99 18.23 -6.14 -14.71
C GLY A 99 17.92 -5.51 -16.06
N PRO A 100 18.21 -6.21 -17.16
CA PRO A 100 18.03 -5.68 -18.50
C PRO A 100 16.56 -5.36 -18.82
N SER A 101 16.34 -4.56 -19.85
CA SER A 101 14.99 -4.37 -20.39
C SER A 101 14.46 -5.73 -20.85
N SER A 102 13.18 -5.96 -20.62
CA SER A 102 12.53 -7.26 -20.90
C SER A 102 13.01 -8.46 -20.07
N GLY A 103 13.89 -8.28 -19.07
CA GLY A 103 14.37 -9.33 -18.15
C GLY A 103 13.34 -9.77 -17.09
N GLY A 104 12.04 -9.71 -17.36
CA GLY A 104 11.00 -10.27 -16.48
C GLY A 104 10.74 -9.53 -15.15
N LYS A 105 11.43 -8.43 -14.84
CA LYS A 105 11.33 -7.71 -13.54
C LYS A 105 9.90 -7.39 -13.12
N SER A 106 9.12 -6.79 -14.02
CA SER A 106 7.74 -6.41 -13.75
C SER A 106 6.82 -7.62 -13.65
N PHE A 107 7.10 -8.67 -14.39
CA PHE A 107 6.38 -9.94 -14.30
C PHE A 107 6.63 -10.58 -12.91
N LEU A 108 7.89 -10.69 -12.49
CA LEU A 108 8.27 -11.20 -11.18
C LEU A 108 7.53 -10.47 -10.04
N ILE A 109 7.54 -9.14 -10.05
CA ILE A 109 6.85 -8.34 -9.04
C ILE A 109 5.36 -8.62 -9.06
N LYS A 110 4.72 -8.59 -10.23
CA LYS A 110 3.27 -8.82 -10.37
C LYS A 110 2.85 -10.21 -9.89
N GLU A 111 3.62 -11.24 -10.21
CA GLU A 111 3.32 -12.60 -9.75
C GLU A 111 3.41 -12.72 -8.22
N VAL A 112 4.41 -12.10 -7.59
CA VAL A 112 4.51 -12.08 -6.13
C VAL A 112 3.37 -11.28 -5.49
N LEU A 113 3.01 -10.12 -6.05
CA LEU A 113 1.95 -9.26 -5.51
C LEU A 113 0.57 -9.92 -5.54
N LYS A 114 0.31 -10.89 -6.43
CA LYS A 114 -0.93 -11.69 -6.42
C LYS A 114 -1.17 -12.46 -5.11
N HIS A 115 -0.13 -12.66 -4.30
CA HIS A 115 -0.21 -13.33 -3.00
C HIS A 115 -0.55 -12.37 -1.85
N TYR A 116 -0.82 -11.11 -2.16
CA TYR A 116 -1.18 -10.08 -1.19
C TYR A 116 -2.52 -9.43 -1.52
N PRO A 117 -3.26 -8.98 -0.51
CA PRO A 117 -4.46 -8.20 -0.76
C PRO A 117 -4.08 -6.81 -1.33
N PRO A 118 -4.98 -6.17 -2.11
CA PRO A 118 -4.70 -4.86 -2.73
C PRO A 118 -4.30 -3.77 -1.73
N GLU A 119 -4.75 -3.87 -0.49
CA GLU A 119 -4.44 -2.93 0.59
C GLU A 119 -2.98 -3.04 1.07
N ALA A 120 -2.26 -4.11 0.71
CA ALA A 120 -0.88 -4.31 1.12
C ALA A 120 0.11 -3.43 0.36
N TYR A 121 -0.28 -2.90 -0.79
CA TYR A 121 0.61 -2.10 -1.64
C TYR A 121 -0.15 -0.99 -2.37
N TYR A 122 0.58 -0.01 -2.87
CA TYR A 122 0.09 1.04 -3.74
C TYR A 122 0.94 1.07 -5.00
N GLU A 123 0.34 0.73 -6.13
CA GLU A 123 1.03 0.47 -7.39
C GLU A 123 0.90 1.66 -8.33
N LEU A 124 2.03 2.16 -8.81
CA LEU A 124 2.13 3.27 -9.76
C LEU A 124 3.05 2.91 -10.92
N THR A 125 2.71 3.33 -12.11
CA THR A 125 3.62 3.25 -13.27
C THR A 125 4.65 4.37 -13.21
N ALA A 126 4.21 5.57 -12.87
CA ALA A 126 5.02 6.77 -12.71
C ALA A 126 4.32 7.75 -11.78
N MET A 127 5.04 8.72 -11.27
CA MET A 127 4.46 9.81 -10.48
C MET A 127 5.10 11.14 -10.84
N SER A 128 4.33 12.24 -10.68
CA SER A 128 4.87 13.59 -10.79
C SER A 128 5.66 13.98 -9.55
N ASP A 129 6.44 15.04 -9.65
CA ASP A 129 7.41 15.48 -8.65
C ASP A 129 6.89 15.62 -7.23
N ARG A 130 5.63 16.04 -7.10
CA ARG A 130 4.99 16.31 -5.81
C ARG A 130 3.82 15.36 -5.51
N ALA A 131 3.66 14.32 -6.33
CA ALA A 131 2.52 13.40 -6.21
C ALA A 131 2.39 12.82 -4.80
N LEU A 132 3.50 12.40 -4.18
CA LEU A 132 3.47 11.84 -2.82
C LEU A 132 2.98 12.83 -1.76
N ALA A 133 3.27 14.12 -1.91
CA ALA A 133 2.78 15.13 -0.97
C ALA A 133 1.27 15.36 -1.10
N TYR A 134 0.75 15.36 -2.35
CA TYR A 134 -0.66 15.69 -2.61
C TYR A 134 -1.57 14.46 -2.74
N SER A 135 -1.02 13.24 -2.76
CA SER A 135 -1.83 12.01 -2.81
C SER A 135 -2.69 11.88 -1.55
N GLU A 136 -3.95 11.50 -1.71
CA GLU A 136 -4.85 11.18 -0.60
C GLU A 136 -4.74 9.71 -0.17
N GLU A 137 -3.93 8.91 -0.88
CA GLU A 137 -3.71 7.50 -0.55
C GLU A 137 -3.02 7.34 0.80
N ASN A 138 -3.56 6.46 1.62
CA ASN A 138 -2.92 6.07 2.86
C ASN A 138 -1.76 5.12 2.57
N LEU A 139 -0.54 5.50 2.96
CA LEU A 139 0.67 4.69 2.77
C LEU A 139 1.12 3.94 4.03
N VAL A 140 0.42 4.12 5.15
CA VAL A 140 0.75 3.46 6.42
C VAL A 140 0.65 1.94 6.27
N HIS A 141 1.74 1.24 6.53
CA HIS A 141 1.87 -0.22 6.40
C HIS A 141 1.53 -0.74 4.99
N ARG A 142 1.83 0.05 3.96
CA ARG A 142 1.74 -0.36 2.55
C ARG A 142 3.10 -0.27 1.89
N ILE A 143 3.30 -1.06 0.84
CA ILE A 143 4.48 -0.94 -0.02
C ILE A 143 4.14 -0.07 -1.21
N LEU A 144 4.92 1.00 -1.41
CA LEU A 144 4.86 1.81 -2.62
C LEU A 144 5.58 1.06 -3.75
N VAL A 145 4.84 0.67 -4.78
CA VAL A 145 5.38 -0.03 -5.95
C VAL A 145 5.46 0.93 -7.12
N ILE A 146 6.65 1.17 -7.64
CA ILE A 146 6.85 2.06 -8.79
C ILE A 146 7.66 1.31 -9.86
N TYR A 147 7.02 1.03 -10.99
CA TYR A 147 7.71 0.44 -12.13
C TYR A 147 8.58 1.50 -12.80
N GLU A 148 9.88 1.19 -12.91
CA GLU A 148 10.94 2.07 -13.37
C GLU A 148 11.27 3.23 -12.41
N ALA A 149 12.44 3.11 -11.76
CA ALA A 149 12.98 4.14 -10.87
C ALA A 149 13.20 5.51 -11.56
N GLN A 150 13.12 5.58 -12.89
CA GLN A 150 13.10 6.84 -13.64
C GLN A 150 11.86 7.68 -13.35
N GLY A 151 10.74 7.06 -12.94
CA GLY A 151 9.57 7.78 -12.44
C GLY A 151 9.80 8.52 -11.12
N ILE A 152 10.94 8.27 -10.44
CA ILE A 152 11.38 8.95 -9.21
C ILE A 152 12.68 9.76 -9.48
N ALA A 153 13.09 9.92 -10.72
CA ALA A 153 14.40 10.50 -11.07
C ALA A 153 14.50 12.01 -10.84
N ASN A 154 13.37 12.67 -10.62
CA ASN A 154 13.31 14.08 -10.32
C ASN A 154 13.76 14.34 -8.87
N ASP A 155 14.53 15.38 -8.63
CA ASP A 155 15.12 15.67 -7.32
C ASP A 155 14.06 15.80 -6.22
N THR A 156 12.92 16.46 -6.50
CA THR A 156 11.83 16.62 -5.53
C THR A 156 11.15 15.30 -5.21
N ALA A 157 10.77 14.50 -6.21
CA ALA A 157 10.14 13.21 -6.01
C ALA A 157 11.08 12.25 -5.26
N SER A 158 12.36 12.24 -5.63
CA SER A 158 13.41 11.45 -4.98
C SER A 158 13.58 11.87 -3.51
N TYR A 159 13.62 13.17 -3.24
CA TYR A 159 13.72 13.69 -1.88
C TYR A 159 12.51 13.30 -1.02
N LEU A 160 11.29 13.53 -1.50
CA LEU A 160 10.07 13.19 -0.77
C LEU A 160 9.98 11.69 -0.49
N THR A 161 10.33 10.86 -1.48
CA THR A 161 10.38 9.40 -1.31
C THR A 161 11.38 9.02 -0.23
N ARG A 162 12.61 9.55 -0.27
CA ARG A 162 13.63 9.27 0.74
C ARG A 162 13.21 9.69 2.13
N THR A 163 12.60 10.87 2.25
CA THR A 163 12.11 11.38 3.54
C THR A 163 11.06 10.44 4.10
N LEU A 164 10.09 10.03 3.29
CA LEU A 164 9.05 9.09 3.72
C LEU A 164 9.64 7.75 4.18
N LEU A 165 10.62 7.21 3.45
CA LEU A 165 11.25 5.93 3.78
C LEU A 165 12.15 6.01 5.03
N SER A 166 12.79 7.15 5.28
CA SER A 166 13.76 7.30 6.38
C SER A 166 13.09 7.79 7.66
N GLU A 167 12.23 8.81 7.54
CA GLU A 167 11.60 9.50 8.67
C GLU A 167 10.23 8.93 9.00
N GLY A 168 9.67 8.08 8.10
CA GLY A 168 8.33 7.53 8.25
C GLY A 168 7.21 8.55 8.03
N GLN A 169 7.53 9.76 7.58
CA GLN A 169 6.55 10.82 7.30
C GLN A 169 7.09 11.84 6.31
N ILE A 170 6.18 12.51 5.61
CA ILE A 170 6.47 13.72 4.84
C ILE A 170 5.76 14.88 5.51
N ARG A 171 6.48 15.99 5.72
CA ARG A 171 5.92 17.29 6.08
C ARG A 171 6.34 18.30 5.00
N TYR A 172 5.39 18.65 4.15
CA TYR A 172 5.63 19.47 2.98
C TYR A 172 4.82 20.76 3.08
N GLU A 173 5.51 21.91 3.24
CA GLU A 173 4.86 23.20 3.25
C GLU A 173 4.82 23.79 1.84
N THR A 174 3.66 24.20 1.41
CA THR A 174 3.42 24.80 0.09
C THR A 174 2.51 26.01 0.19
N THR A 175 2.45 26.82 -0.84
CA THR A 175 1.51 27.93 -0.95
C THR A 175 0.29 27.49 -1.75
N MET A 176 -0.89 27.68 -1.17
CA MET A 176 -2.17 27.44 -1.83
C MET A 176 -2.89 28.74 -2.10
N LYS A 177 -3.40 28.90 -3.34
CA LYS A 177 -4.22 30.06 -3.70
C LYS A 177 -5.61 29.89 -3.08
N GLN A 178 -6.05 30.90 -2.35
CA GLN A 178 -7.38 30.96 -1.75
C GLN A 178 -8.44 31.42 -2.77
N PRO A 179 -9.73 31.18 -2.53
CA PRO A 179 -10.82 31.66 -3.40
C PRO A 179 -10.82 33.18 -3.62
N ASP A 180 -10.33 33.95 -2.66
CA ASP A 180 -10.19 35.40 -2.72
C ASP A 180 -8.97 35.89 -3.54
N GLY A 181 -8.18 34.94 -4.10
CA GLY A 181 -6.99 35.23 -4.89
C GLY A 181 -5.70 35.42 -4.07
N THR A 182 -5.77 35.43 -2.74
CA THR A 182 -4.58 35.52 -1.87
C THR A 182 -3.85 34.17 -1.80
N PHE A 183 -2.59 34.19 -1.36
CA PHE A 183 -1.79 32.97 -1.14
C PHE A 183 -1.61 32.75 0.36
N LYS A 184 -1.84 31.52 0.79
CA LYS A 184 -1.63 31.09 2.17
C LYS A 184 -0.71 29.87 2.20
N ALA A 185 0.22 29.84 3.16
CA ALA A 185 0.99 28.64 3.44
C ALA A 185 0.07 27.52 3.94
N ALA A 186 0.27 26.30 3.43
CA ALA A 186 -0.44 25.10 3.83
C ALA A 186 0.58 23.99 4.08
N LEU A 187 0.52 23.38 5.26
CA LEU A 187 1.30 22.20 5.60
C LEU A 187 0.55 20.95 5.15
N ILE A 188 1.21 20.13 4.36
CA ILE A 188 0.72 18.83 3.94
C ILE A 188 1.54 17.78 4.68
N GLU A 189 0.85 16.89 5.37
CA GLU A 189 1.48 15.79 6.11
C GLU A 189 1.03 14.45 5.52
N ARG A 190 1.99 13.54 5.37
CA ARG A 190 1.75 12.16 4.93
C ARG A 190 2.49 11.22 5.88
N GLU A 191 1.75 10.28 6.42
CA GLU A 191 2.27 9.33 7.38
C GLU A 191 2.69 8.03 6.71
N GLY A 192 3.73 7.37 7.28
CA GLY A 192 4.12 6.00 7.08
C GLY A 192 3.94 5.20 8.37
N PRO A 193 4.59 4.08 8.55
CA PRO A 193 5.73 3.60 7.76
C PRO A 193 5.34 3.02 6.40
N THR A 194 6.21 3.16 5.42
CA THR A 194 6.09 2.56 4.10
C THR A 194 7.43 2.04 3.60
N GLY A 195 7.42 1.05 2.71
CA GLY A 195 8.60 0.59 1.99
C GLY A 195 8.45 0.85 0.49
N LEU A 196 9.55 0.81 -0.25
CA LEU A 196 9.58 0.98 -1.69
C LEU A 196 9.94 -0.33 -2.39
N LEU A 197 9.20 -0.67 -3.43
CA LEU A 197 9.54 -1.70 -4.40
C LEU A 197 9.60 -1.07 -5.78
N THR A 198 10.77 -1.07 -6.40
CA THR A 198 10.93 -0.45 -7.73
C THR A 198 11.81 -1.27 -8.64
N THR A 199 11.73 -1.03 -9.94
CA THR A 199 12.59 -1.66 -10.94
C THR A 199 13.50 -0.64 -11.62
N THR A 200 14.64 -1.09 -12.11
CA THR A 200 15.53 -0.27 -12.92
C THR A 200 16.33 -1.11 -13.92
N THR A 201 16.65 -0.50 -15.05
CA THR A 201 17.62 -1.06 -16.01
C THR A 201 19.04 -0.52 -15.77
N ARG A 202 19.19 0.47 -14.89
CA ARG A 202 20.48 1.05 -14.55
C ARG A 202 21.24 0.15 -13.57
N PRO A 203 22.56 -0.04 -13.72
CA PRO A 203 23.35 -0.83 -12.79
C PRO A 203 23.43 -0.19 -11.40
N SER A 204 23.34 1.14 -11.30
CA SER A 204 23.34 1.88 -10.03
C SER A 204 22.26 2.95 -10.04
N LEU A 205 21.67 3.20 -8.87
CA LEU A 205 20.83 4.35 -8.59
C LEU A 205 21.66 5.52 -8.03
N HIS A 206 21.00 6.63 -7.70
CA HIS A 206 21.64 7.67 -6.92
C HIS A 206 22.15 7.07 -5.59
N PRO A 207 23.41 7.34 -5.17
CA PRO A 207 24.03 6.70 -4.02
C PRO A 207 23.17 6.70 -2.74
N GLU A 208 22.48 7.80 -2.47
CA GLU A 208 21.61 7.91 -1.30
C GLU A 208 20.35 7.03 -1.38
N ASN A 209 19.87 6.67 -2.56
CA ASN A 209 18.75 5.73 -2.73
C ASN A 209 19.25 4.29 -2.61
N GLU A 210 20.46 4.03 -3.06
CA GLU A 210 21.10 2.72 -3.00
C GLU A 210 21.31 2.26 -1.55
N THR A 211 21.71 3.16 -0.65
CA THR A 211 21.96 2.84 0.76
C THR A 211 20.70 2.52 1.56
N ARG A 212 19.51 2.84 1.03
CA ARG A 212 18.21 2.62 1.69
C ARG A 212 17.43 1.43 1.16
N SER A 213 17.97 0.75 0.17
CA SER A 213 17.25 -0.33 -0.52
C SER A 213 18.15 -1.54 -0.72
N LEU A 214 17.59 -2.73 -0.59
CA LEU A 214 18.25 -3.94 -1.04
C LEU A 214 18.23 -4.00 -2.57
N SER A 215 19.36 -4.24 -3.19
CA SER A 215 19.45 -4.44 -4.63
C SER A 215 19.32 -5.92 -4.98
N LEU A 216 18.29 -6.26 -5.75
CA LEU A 216 18.12 -7.58 -6.36
C LEU A 216 18.46 -7.48 -7.83
N VAL A 217 19.32 -8.37 -8.30
CA VAL A 217 19.65 -8.49 -9.72
C VAL A 217 18.95 -9.72 -10.26
N VAL A 218 18.10 -9.50 -11.27
CA VAL A 218 17.51 -10.61 -12.05
C VAL A 218 18.37 -10.84 -13.29
N SER A 219 18.64 -12.12 -13.53
CA SER A 219 19.40 -12.58 -14.68
C SER A 219 18.49 -12.85 -15.89
N ASP A 220 19.07 -12.85 -17.08
CA ASP A 220 18.40 -13.28 -18.31
C ASP A 220 18.14 -14.78 -18.30
#